data_61feefa925a1e1853f7fb96de698488b
#
_entry.id   61feefa925a1e1853f7fb96de698488b
#
_cell.length_a   1.000
_cell.length_b   1.000
_cell.length_c   1.000
_cell.angle_alpha   90.00
_cell.angle_beta   90.00
_cell.angle_gamma   90.00
#
_symmetry.space_group_name_H-M   'P 1'
#
loop_
_entity.id
_entity.type
_entity.pdbx_description
1 polymer ?
#
loop_
_entity_poly.entity_id
_entity_poly.type
_entity_poly.pdbx_seq_one_letter_code
_entity_poly.pdbx_strand_id
1 'polypeptide(L)'
;MKILLTGATGYIGKRLLLELIYHGHHIVCTVRDKNRFSAPASILNQIEVIEVDFLDFKSLKKIPQDIEGAYYLMHSMSNTHDYEKLEKQSAIHFREFMKGKDVRHVVYLSGITNEDSLSAHLSSRRTVEHELGLGSYPLTT
;
A
#
# COMPACT_ATOMS: atom_id res chain seq x y z
N MET A 1 3.71 5.23 -16.03
CA MET A 1 3.17 4.01 -15.39
C MET A 1 1.95 4.36 -14.59
N LYS A 2 1.00 3.42 -14.46
CA LYS A 2 -0.11 3.52 -13.49
C LYS A 2 0.31 2.83 -12.19
N ILE A 3 0.42 3.61 -11.12
CA ILE A 3 0.98 3.15 -9.83
C ILE A 3 -0.09 3.20 -8.76
N LEU A 4 -0.27 2.09 -8.05
CA LEU A 4 -1.11 2.02 -6.85
C LEU A 4 -0.33 2.53 -5.64
N LEU A 5 -0.86 3.55 -4.98
CA LEU A 5 -0.31 4.10 -3.75
C LEU A 5 -1.26 3.82 -2.59
N THR A 6 -0.92 2.88 -1.72
CA THR A 6 -1.60 2.69 -0.44
C THR A 6 -1.01 3.64 0.62
N GLY A 7 -1.77 3.98 1.64
CA GLY A 7 -1.28 4.89 2.68
C GLY A 7 -1.07 6.34 2.21
N ALA A 8 -1.74 6.77 1.15
CA ALA A 8 -1.60 8.10 0.54
C ALA A 8 -1.92 9.28 1.49
N THR A 9 -2.66 9.04 2.57
CA THR A 9 -2.98 10.07 3.59
C THR A 9 -1.89 10.22 4.65
N GLY A 10 -0.93 9.30 4.71
CA GLY A 10 0.18 9.31 5.65
C GLY A 10 1.28 10.31 5.29
N TYR A 11 2.20 10.55 6.23
CA TYR A 11 3.31 11.49 6.06
C TYR A 11 4.19 11.17 4.84
N ILE A 12 4.59 9.91 4.70
CA ILE A 12 5.43 9.46 3.57
C ILE A 12 4.60 9.40 2.29
N GLY A 13 3.38 8.86 2.35
CA GLY A 13 2.52 8.74 1.18
C GLY A 13 2.23 10.08 0.50
N LYS A 14 2.00 11.14 1.27
CA LYS A 14 1.77 12.50 0.72
C LYS A 14 3.00 13.05 -0.02
N ARG A 15 4.21 12.79 0.47
CA ARG A 15 5.45 13.22 -0.19
C ARG A 15 5.73 12.40 -1.43
N LEU A 16 5.62 11.10 -1.29
CA LEU A 16 5.84 10.16 -2.40
C LEU A 16 4.87 10.42 -3.55
N LEU A 17 3.62 10.76 -3.25
CA LEU A 17 2.63 11.13 -4.26
C LEU A 17 3.13 12.26 -5.18
N LEU A 18 3.69 13.32 -4.59
CA LEU A 18 4.20 14.46 -5.36
C LEU A 18 5.39 14.07 -6.23
N GLU A 19 6.31 13.27 -5.69
CA GLU A 19 7.47 12.79 -6.44
C GLU A 19 7.08 11.89 -7.61
N LEU A 20 6.14 10.97 -7.40
CA LEU A 20 5.66 10.09 -8.47
C LEU A 20 4.99 10.87 -9.61
N ILE A 21 4.21 11.90 -9.27
CA ILE A 21 3.59 12.79 -10.26
C ILE A 21 4.65 13.61 -11.00
N TYR A 22 5.63 14.16 -10.28
CA TYR A 22 6.73 14.90 -10.89
C TYR A 22 7.48 14.06 -11.92
N HIS A 23 7.62 12.76 -11.69
CA HIS A 23 8.20 11.80 -12.63
C HIS A 23 7.22 11.28 -13.71
N GLY A 24 6.05 11.89 -13.85
CA GLY A 24 5.12 11.62 -14.95
C GLY A 24 4.30 10.33 -14.79
N HIS A 25 4.10 9.86 -13.57
CA HIS A 25 3.25 8.69 -13.31
C HIS A 25 1.79 9.10 -13.07
N HIS A 26 0.87 8.21 -13.43
CA HIS A 26 -0.54 8.29 -13.06
C HIS A 26 -0.77 7.49 -11.77
N ILE A 27 -1.32 8.14 -10.73
CA ILE A 27 -1.38 7.54 -9.40
C ILE A 27 -2.81 7.19 -9.02
N VAL A 28 -3.00 5.94 -8.62
CA VAL A 28 -4.23 5.44 -7.99
C VAL A 28 -4.01 5.43 -6.48
N CYS A 29 -4.56 6.42 -5.79
CA CYS A 29 -4.49 6.53 -4.34
C CYS A 29 -5.63 5.74 -3.70
N THR A 30 -5.31 4.74 -2.87
CA THR A 30 -6.33 4.07 -2.07
C THR A 30 -6.38 4.65 -0.66
N VAL A 31 -7.60 4.98 -0.23
CA VAL A 31 -7.88 5.55 1.09
C VAL A 31 -9.08 4.86 1.73
N ARG A 32 -9.16 4.83 3.05
CA ARG A 32 -10.33 4.29 3.76
C ARG A 32 -11.50 5.27 3.81
N ASP A 33 -11.21 6.56 3.72
CA ASP A 33 -12.19 7.65 3.75
C ASP A 33 -11.69 8.77 2.85
N LYS A 34 -12.41 9.06 1.78
CA LYS A 34 -12.07 10.11 0.81
C LYS A 34 -12.08 11.51 1.43
N ASN A 35 -12.89 11.75 2.45
CA ASN A 35 -12.97 13.05 3.12
C ASN A 35 -11.68 13.40 3.87
N ARG A 36 -10.84 12.42 4.17
CA ARG A 36 -9.53 12.59 4.82
C ARG A 36 -8.38 12.76 3.83
N PHE A 37 -8.66 12.67 2.55
CA PHE A 37 -7.66 12.86 1.50
C PHE A 37 -7.65 14.31 1.04
N SER A 38 -6.47 14.89 0.92
CA SER A 38 -6.29 16.22 0.34
C SER A 38 -5.04 16.22 -0.54
N ALA A 39 -5.13 16.86 -1.69
CA ALA A 39 -4.04 17.07 -2.62
C ALA A 39 -4.15 18.46 -3.27
N PRO A 40 -3.03 19.08 -3.73
CA PRO A 40 -3.07 20.32 -4.48
C PRO A 40 -3.94 20.20 -5.74
N ALA A 41 -4.71 21.24 -6.06
CA ALA A 41 -5.58 21.24 -7.24
C ALA A 41 -4.81 20.98 -8.56
N SER A 42 -3.54 21.38 -8.61
CA SER A 42 -2.67 21.22 -9.79
C SER A 42 -2.38 19.76 -10.16
N ILE A 43 -2.60 18.80 -9.27
CA ILE A 43 -2.32 17.39 -9.51
C ILE A 43 -3.57 16.52 -9.60
N LEU A 44 -4.76 17.08 -9.37
CA LEU A 44 -5.99 16.29 -9.32
C LEU A 44 -6.33 15.55 -10.61
N ASN A 45 -5.88 16.04 -11.76
CA ASN A 45 -6.05 15.39 -13.05
C ASN A 45 -5.08 14.22 -13.30
N GLN A 46 -4.07 14.05 -12.46
CA GLN A 46 -3.05 13.01 -12.56
C GLN A 46 -3.23 11.91 -11.50
N ILE A 47 -4.24 12.03 -10.67
CA ILE A 47 -4.54 11.08 -9.59
C ILE A 47 -5.97 10.58 -9.68
N GLU A 48 -6.14 9.33 -9.30
CA GLU A 48 -7.43 8.70 -9.05
C GLU A 48 -7.51 8.33 -7.58
N VAL A 49 -8.54 8.79 -6.87
CA VAL A 49 -8.74 8.50 -5.45
C VAL A 49 -9.87 7.52 -5.27
N ILE A 50 -9.57 6.36 -4.73
CA ILE A 50 -10.52 5.25 -4.56
C ILE A 50 -10.66 4.90 -3.08
N GLU A 51 -11.90 4.82 -2.62
CA GLU A 51 -12.18 4.37 -1.26
C GLU A 51 -12.20 2.84 -1.21
N VAL A 52 -11.23 2.29 -0.48
CA VAL A 52 -10.95 0.85 -0.37
C VAL A 52 -10.60 0.50 1.06
N ASP A 53 -11.18 -0.58 1.56
CA ASP A 53 -10.74 -1.25 2.78
C ASP A 53 -10.04 -2.58 2.42
N PHE A 54 -8.74 -2.67 2.70
CA PHE A 54 -7.97 -3.89 2.43
C PHE A 54 -8.34 -5.07 3.34
N LEU A 55 -9.16 -4.86 4.35
CA LEU A 55 -9.78 -5.95 5.13
C LEU A 55 -11.03 -6.51 4.44
N ASP A 56 -11.67 -5.76 3.57
CA ASP A 56 -12.76 -6.22 2.70
C ASP A 56 -12.25 -6.48 1.29
N PHE A 57 -11.93 -7.74 0.97
CA PHE A 57 -11.41 -8.13 -0.34
C PHE A 57 -12.32 -7.73 -1.50
N LYS A 58 -13.63 -7.66 -1.28
CA LYS A 58 -14.58 -7.24 -2.33
C LYS A 58 -14.41 -5.78 -2.70
N SER A 59 -13.99 -4.93 -1.76
CA SER A 59 -13.75 -3.51 -2.02
C SER A 59 -12.60 -3.26 -2.99
N LEU A 60 -11.63 -4.20 -3.09
CA LEU A 60 -10.47 -4.11 -3.97
C LEU A 60 -10.87 -4.17 -5.46
N LYS A 61 -12.05 -4.68 -5.79
CA LYS A 61 -12.57 -4.68 -7.16
C LYS A 61 -12.75 -3.29 -7.76
N LYS A 62 -12.79 -2.25 -6.91
CA LYS A 62 -12.85 -0.85 -7.35
C LYS A 62 -11.52 -0.34 -7.92
N ILE A 63 -10.41 -1.00 -7.57
CA ILE A 63 -9.07 -0.62 -8.05
C ILE A 63 -8.94 -1.06 -9.52
N PRO A 64 -8.41 -0.18 -10.40
CA PRO A 64 -8.16 -0.52 -11.80
C PRO A 64 -7.33 -1.80 -11.96
N GLN A 65 -7.59 -2.54 -13.04
CA GLN A 65 -6.91 -3.81 -13.29
C GLN A 65 -5.53 -3.62 -13.95
N ASP A 66 -5.28 -2.45 -14.52
CA ASP A 66 -4.10 -2.09 -15.29
C ASP A 66 -3.00 -1.42 -14.44
N ILE A 67 -2.90 -1.80 -13.17
CA ILE A 67 -1.82 -1.37 -12.27
C ILE A 67 -0.50 -2.01 -12.71
N GLU A 68 0.53 -1.18 -12.93
CA GLU A 68 1.86 -1.60 -13.38
C GLU A 68 2.91 -1.63 -12.26
N GLY A 69 2.65 -0.93 -11.14
CA GLY A 69 3.51 -0.91 -9.97
C GLY A 69 2.75 -0.50 -8.73
N ALA A 70 3.31 -0.75 -7.55
CA ALA A 70 2.64 -0.37 -6.32
C ALA A 70 3.61 0.02 -5.20
N TYR A 71 3.16 0.94 -4.35
CA TYR A 71 3.76 1.24 -3.05
C TYR A 71 2.81 0.80 -1.94
N TYR A 72 3.27 -0.14 -1.13
CA TYR A 72 2.53 -0.62 0.03
C TYR A 72 3.03 0.11 1.29
N LEU A 73 2.32 1.16 1.69
CA LEU A 73 2.68 2.02 2.83
C LEU A 73 1.67 1.95 3.99
N MET A 74 0.84 0.91 4.00
CA MET A 74 -0.14 0.74 5.07
C MET A 74 0.52 0.25 6.34
N HIS A 75 0.21 0.93 7.44
CA HIS A 75 0.52 0.51 8.80
C HIS A 75 -0.69 0.76 9.68
N SER A 76 -1.05 -0.24 10.48
CA SER A 76 -2.05 -0.05 11.52
C SER A 76 -1.35 0.51 12.75
N MET A 77 -1.71 1.73 13.14
CA MET A 77 -1.26 2.36 14.39
C MET A 77 -2.26 2.10 15.54
N SER A 78 -3.16 1.12 15.37
CA SER A 78 -4.15 0.82 16.39
C SER A 78 -3.52 0.03 17.54
N ASN A 79 -3.77 0.48 18.77
CA ASN A 79 -3.36 -0.19 20.02
C ASN A 79 -4.23 -1.43 20.36
N THR A 80 -4.83 -2.06 19.37
CA THR A 80 -5.64 -3.26 19.59
C THR A 80 -4.76 -4.50 19.52
N HIS A 81 -5.00 -5.48 20.39
CA HIS A 81 -4.25 -6.75 20.41
C HIS A 81 -4.30 -7.56 19.11
N ASP A 82 -5.18 -7.18 18.17
CA ASP A 82 -5.36 -7.87 16.89
C ASP A 82 -4.72 -7.18 15.69
N TYR A 83 -3.95 -6.09 15.89
CA TYR A 83 -3.40 -5.31 14.77
C TYR A 83 -2.49 -6.16 13.85
N GLU A 84 -1.70 -7.08 14.39
CA GLU A 84 -0.83 -7.97 13.60
C GLU A 84 -1.63 -8.85 12.64
N LYS A 85 -2.76 -9.39 13.10
CA LYS A 85 -3.66 -10.19 12.25
C LYS A 85 -4.29 -9.35 11.16
N LEU A 86 -4.68 -8.11 11.47
CA LEU A 86 -5.28 -7.19 10.51
C LEU A 86 -4.27 -6.75 9.46
N GLU A 87 -3.03 -6.44 9.85
CA GLU A 87 -1.94 -6.11 8.92
C GLU A 87 -1.61 -7.28 8.01
N LYS A 88 -1.48 -8.48 8.58
CA LYS A 88 -1.28 -9.71 7.81
C LYS A 88 -2.41 -9.93 6.80
N GLN A 89 -3.67 -9.81 7.22
CA GLN A 89 -4.82 -10.01 6.35
C GLN A 89 -4.87 -9.00 5.21
N SER A 90 -4.56 -7.73 5.49
CA SER A 90 -4.45 -6.68 4.47
C SER A 90 -3.36 -6.99 3.43
N ALA A 91 -2.21 -7.50 3.86
CA ALA A 91 -1.12 -7.91 2.98
C ALA A 91 -1.50 -9.11 2.11
N ILE A 92 -2.20 -10.10 2.68
CA ILE A 92 -2.73 -11.25 1.92
C ILE A 92 -3.71 -10.76 0.85
N HIS A 93 -4.67 -9.91 1.21
CA HIS A 93 -5.65 -9.38 0.25
C HIS A 93 -4.97 -8.56 -0.85
N PHE A 94 -3.98 -7.73 -0.52
CA PHE A 94 -3.19 -7.00 -1.51
C PHE A 94 -2.51 -7.96 -2.48
N ARG A 95 -1.80 -8.97 -1.96
CA ARG A 95 -1.11 -9.98 -2.78
C ARG A 95 -2.07 -10.72 -3.72
N GLU A 96 -3.20 -11.19 -3.20
CA GLU A 96 -4.20 -11.90 -4.00
C GLU A 96 -4.84 -10.98 -5.06
N PHE A 97 -5.04 -9.69 -4.74
CA PHE A 97 -5.49 -8.70 -5.72
C PHE A 97 -4.48 -8.50 -6.86
N MET A 98 -3.17 -8.51 -6.56
CA MET A 98 -2.12 -8.36 -7.56
C MET A 98 -1.88 -9.60 -8.42
N LYS A 99 -2.41 -10.76 -8.01
CA LYS A 99 -2.24 -12.01 -8.73
C LYS A 99 -2.82 -11.94 -10.15
N GLY A 100 -2.02 -12.37 -11.13
CA GLY A 100 -2.41 -12.38 -12.53
C GLY A 100 -2.38 -11.02 -13.23
N LYS A 101 -1.88 -9.97 -12.56
CA LYS A 101 -1.63 -8.65 -13.16
C LYS A 101 -0.17 -8.52 -13.59
N ASP A 102 0.08 -7.70 -14.60
CA ASP A 102 1.43 -7.40 -15.08
C ASP A 102 2.11 -6.32 -14.22
N VAL A 103 2.21 -6.60 -12.91
CA VAL A 103 2.86 -5.70 -11.95
C VAL A 103 4.37 -5.86 -12.04
N ARG A 104 5.05 -4.81 -12.48
CA ARG A 104 6.50 -4.80 -12.68
C ARG A 104 7.29 -4.72 -11.39
N HIS A 105 6.74 -4.06 -10.36
CA HIS A 105 7.41 -3.90 -9.07
C HIS A 105 6.46 -3.51 -7.96
N VAL A 106 6.71 -4.01 -6.76
CA VAL A 106 6.07 -3.58 -5.52
C VAL A 106 7.17 -3.08 -4.57
N VAL A 107 6.94 -1.93 -3.96
CA VAL A 107 7.81 -1.38 -2.92
C VAL A 107 7.05 -1.38 -1.60
N TYR A 108 7.62 -2.00 -0.58
CA TYR A 108 7.10 -2.01 0.78
C TYR A 108 8.05 -1.25 1.71
N LEU A 109 7.54 -0.26 2.42
CA LEU A 109 8.31 0.41 3.45
C LEU A 109 8.28 -0.39 4.74
N SER A 110 9.27 -1.27 4.91
CA SER A 110 9.46 -2.10 6.09
C SER A 110 10.17 -1.34 7.23
N GLY A 111 10.49 -2.03 8.31
CA GLY A 111 11.36 -1.55 9.39
C GLY A 111 12.68 -2.32 9.38
N ILE A 112 13.75 -1.70 9.85
CA ILE A 112 15.04 -2.37 10.03
C ILE A 112 14.92 -3.37 11.17
N THR A 113 15.18 -4.64 10.89
CA THR A 113 14.99 -5.76 11.83
C THR A 113 16.30 -6.51 12.01
N ASN A 114 17.27 -5.93 12.75
CA ASN A 114 18.60 -6.52 12.96
C ASN A 114 18.74 -7.25 14.30
N GLU A 115 17.68 -7.37 15.10
CA GLU A 115 17.73 -7.94 16.44
C GLU A 115 16.97 -9.26 16.53
N ASP A 116 17.46 -10.18 17.37
CA ASP A 116 16.82 -11.47 17.64
C ASP A 116 15.51 -11.33 18.45
N SER A 117 15.37 -10.25 19.24
CA SER A 117 14.14 -9.91 19.95
C SER A 117 13.45 -8.70 19.30
N LEU A 118 12.43 -8.95 18.52
CA LEU A 118 11.66 -7.90 17.85
C LEU A 118 10.56 -7.36 18.76
N SER A 119 10.35 -6.04 18.72
CA SER A 119 9.11 -5.47 19.25
C SER A 119 7.91 -6.02 18.44
N ALA A 120 6.71 -6.02 19.04
CA ALA A 120 5.49 -6.48 18.36
C ALA A 120 5.27 -5.77 17.01
N HIS A 121 5.61 -4.48 16.91
CA HIS A 121 5.53 -3.72 15.65
C HIS A 121 6.51 -4.22 14.59
N LEU A 122 7.73 -4.55 14.95
CA LEU A 122 8.72 -5.08 14.02
C LEU A 122 8.38 -6.51 13.60
N SER A 123 7.82 -7.32 14.53
CA SER A 123 7.30 -8.66 14.21
C SER A 123 6.18 -8.60 13.17
N SER A 124 5.22 -7.68 13.35
CA SER A 124 4.13 -7.47 12.38
C SER A 124 4.67 -7.07 11.01
N ARG A 125 5.67 -6.18 10.95
CA ARG A 125 6.29 -5.76 9.67
C ARG A 125 6.98 -6.91 8.94
N ARG A 126 7.68 -7.80 9.66
CA ARG A 126 8.25 -9.03 9.07
C ARG A 126 7.17 -9.96 8.53
N THR A 127 6.04 -10.08 9.23
CA THR A 127 4.91 -10.86 8.76
C THR A 127 4.32 -10.29 7.48
N VAL A 128 4.14 -8.97 7.40
CA VAL A 128 3.68 -8.28 6.19
C VAL A 128 4.67 -8.46 5.04
N GLU A 129 5.97 -8.28 5.29
CA GLU A 129 7.03 -8.47 4.29
C GLU A 129 7.01 -9.90 3.73
N HIS A 130 6.91 -10.90 4.61
CA HIS A 130 6.79 -12.29 4.21
C HIS A 130 5.57 -12.53 3.30
N GLU A 131 4.39 -12.04 3.70
CA GLU A 131 3.16 -12.22 2.90
C GLU A 131 3.25 -11.52 1.54
N LEU A 132 3.82 -10.31 1.48
CA LEU A 132 4.04 -9.61 0.21
C LEU A 132 5.07 -10.33 -0.67
N GLY A 133 6.12 -10.90 -0.07
CA GLY A 133 7.17 -11.66 -0.76
C GLY A 133 6.69 -12.96 -1.42
N LEU A 134 5.52 -13.48 -1.02
CA LEU A 134 4.87 -14.63 -1.67
C LEU A 134 4.14 -14.24 -2.98
N GLY A 135 4.14 -12.96 -3.34
CA GLY A 135 3.52 -12.48 -4.58
C GLY A 135 4.29 -12.87 -5.84
N SER A 136 3.64 -12.76 -7.00
CA SER A 136 4.22 -13.06 -8.32
C SER A 136 4.91 -11.84 -8.97
N TYR A 137 5.30 -10.86 -8.18
CA TYR A 137 5.94 -9.61 -8.60
C TYR A 137 7.28 -9.42 -7.89
N PRO A 138 8.24 -8.68 -8.47
CA PRO A 138 9.44 -8.25 -7.76
C PRO A 138 9.07 -7.35 -6.56
N LEU A 139 9.66 -7.62 -5.39
CA LEU A 139 9.45 -6.85 -4.16
C LEU A 139 10.76 -6.20 -3.70
N THR A 140 10.71 -4.91 -3.36
CA THR A 140 11.74 -4.20 -2.59
C THR A 140 11.18 -3.82 -1.22
N THR A 141 11.96 -4.07 -0.15
CA THR A 141 11.65 -3.71 1.24
C THR A 141 12.73 -2.82 1.83
#